data_0d4bdb7acf56a0c31b8790ff4c4609fd
#
_entry.id   0d4bdb7acf56a0c31b8790ff4c4609fd
#
_cell.length_a   1.000
_cell.length_b   1.000
_cell.length_c   1.000
_cell.angle_alpha   90.00
_cell.angle_beta   90.00
_cell.angle_gamma   90.00
#
_symmetry.space_group_name_H-M   'P 1'
#
loop_
_entity.id
_entity.type
_entity.pdbx_description
1 polymer ?
#
loop_
_entity_poly.entity_id
_entity_poly.type
_entity_poly.pdbx_seq_one_letter_code
_entity_poly.pdbx_strand_id
1 'polypeptide(L)'
;ARALFLQALELDSAYAPAWFRLSSVTPDGDPQGTAWARRAYRLDSLNKWYGQLYGQKLLAEGELDKARPLFVRLSALDPTNPDNIRILAILYQQAGMPYSAIDMLDSAEMRFGKMPLLGAMKRQLLIRTGQLDRALAEAREMAEAIPYEAENHVILADLYGAAKQDSLAIAEYNRALEIDSMNVPALASLAEFYNKRNDSHAYLAVSKRLFEIDELPLSEKVRIFRQLTLDVRFYRDNFFQLNDLISTLAIRYPDDKDVVELYAQHLINAGELEQALTLYKLHLADQPPQLDYYRAVIDIETYRKRLDSVYLYID
;
A
#
# COMPACT_ATOMS: atom_id res chain seq x y z
N ALA A 1 -1.00 -43.29 0.77
CA ALA A 1 0.30 -42.79 1.25
C ALA A 1 0.44 -42.85 2.78
N ARG A 2 -0.46 -42.22 3.56
CA ARG A 2 -0.38 -42.17 5.04
C ARG A 2 -0.26 -43.55 5.68
N ALA A 3 -1.09 -44.53 5.27
CA ALA A 3 -1.07 -45.90 5.78
C ALA A 3 0.27 -46.60 5.58
N LEU A 4 0.92 -46.39 4.41
CA LEU A 4 2.23 -46.98 4.13
C LEU A 4 3.33 -46.43 5.04
N PHE A 5 3.28 -45.13 5.36
CA PHE A 5 4.23 -44.52 6.27
C PHE A 5 4.04 -45.04 7.71
N LEU A 6 2.79 -45.24 8.14
CA LEU A 6 2.50 -45.87 9.46
C LEU A 6 3.02 -47.29 9.52
N GLN A 7 2.79 -48.11 8.50
CA GLN A 7 3.35 -49.47 8.41
C GLN A 7 4.89 -49.48 8.47
N ALA A 8 5.53 -48.51 7.76
CA ALA A 8 7.00 -48.41 7.82
C ALA A 8 7.47 -48.11 9.26
N LEU A 9 6.74 -47.32 10.02
CA LEU A 9 7.06 -47.00 11.41
C LEU A 9 6.78 -48.11 12.40
N GLU A 10 5.88 -49.04 12.06
CA GLU A 10 5.69 -50.30 12.83
C GLU A 10 6.92 -51.21 12.69
N LEU A 11 7.58 -51.19 11.52
CA LEU A 11 8.79 -51.93 11.26
C LEU A 11 10.04 -51.26 11.83
N ASP A 12 10.13 -49.95 11.70
CA ASP A 12 11.25 -49.14 12.21
C ASP A 12 10.73 -47.78 12.72
N SER A 13 10.53 -47.66 14.02
CA SER A 13 10.10 -46.41 14.66
C SER A 13 11.16 -45.29 14.65
N ALA A 14 12.40 -45.60 14.29
CA ALA A 14 13.49 -44.60 14.11
C ALA A 14 13.65 -44.12 12.67
N TYR A 15 12.79 -44.57 11.74
CA TYR A 15 12.84 -44.16 10.34
C TYR A 15 12.33 -42.72 10.15
N ALA A 16 13.24 -41.77 10.34
CA ALA A 16 12.93 -40.32 10.30
C ALA A 16 12.21 -39.86 9.02
N PRO A 17 12.51 -40.35 7.79
CA PRO A 17 11.80 -39.96 6.57
C PRO A 17 10.29 -40.26 6.62
N ALA A 18 9.85 -41.34 7.27
CA ALA A 18 8.42 -41.62 7.40
C ALA A 18 7.71 -40.61 8.31
N TRP A 19 8.30 -40.24 9.43
CA TRP A 19 7.79 -39.17 10.29
C TRP A 19 7.68 -37.85 9.58
N PHE A 20 8.72 -37.47 8.82
CA PHE A 20 8.73 -36.26 7.99
C PHE A 20 7.60 -36.26 6.97
N ARG A 21 7.42 -37.36 6.23
CA ARG A 21 6.34 -37.47 5.23
C ARG A 21 4.95 -37.46 5.83
N LEU A 22 4.75 -38.12 6.96
CA LEU A 22 3.47 -38.04 7.71
C LEU A 22 3.14 -36.60 8.10
N SER A 23 4.11 -35.87 8.63
CA SER A 23 3.93 -34.46 8.97
C SER A 23 3.65 -33.59 7.75
N SER A 24 4.38 -33.80 6.62
CA SER A 24 4.24 -33.00 5.42
C SER A 24 2.88 -33.13 4.71
N VAL A 25 2.18 -34.25 4.89
CA VAL A 25 0.84 -34.47 4.34
C VAL A 25 -0.29 -34.13 5.33
N THR A 26 0.04 -33.66 6.52
CA THR A 26 -0.90 -33.26 7.56
C THR A 26 -1.11 -31.74 7.49
N PRO A 27 -2.35 -31.25 7.59
CA PRO A 27 -2.62 -29.82 7.56
C PRO A 27 -1.81 -29.04 8.61
N ASP A 28 -1.54 -27.77 8.30
CA ASP A 28 -0.91 -26.86 9.24
C ASP A 28 -1.88 -26.55 10.40
N GLY A 29 -1.33 -26.43 11.62
CA GLY A 29 -2.13 -26.24 12.83
C GLY A 29 -2.68 -27.55 13.44
N ASP A 30 -2.45 -28.71 12.80
CA ASP A 30 -2.77 -30.01 13.42
C ASP A 30 -1.64 -30.44 14.38
N PRO A 31 -1.90 -30.56 15.70
CA PRO A 31 -0.90 -30.96 16.70
C PRO A 31 -0.22 -32.28 16.41
N GLN A 32 -0.92 -33.20 15.74
CA GLN A 32 -0.36 -34.48 15.33
C GLN A 32 0.74 -34.32 14.30
N GLY A 33 0.54 -33.39 13.35
CA GLY A 33 1.55 -33.04 12.33
C GLY A 33 2.82 -32.47 12.97
N THR A 34 2.66 -31.60 13.96
CA THR A 34 3.78 -31.02 14.73
C THR A 34 4.51 -32.07 15.56
N ALA A 35 3.78 -33.00 16.18
CA ALA A 35 4.39 -34.12 16.93
C ALA A 35 5.27 -34.98 16.01
N TRP A 36 4.81 -35.30 14.81
CA TRP A 36 5.57 -36.06 13.81
C TRP A 36 6.80 -35.29 13.27
N ALA A 37 6.63 -34.00 12.95
CA ALA A 37 7.77 -33.15 12.56
C ALA A 37 8.85 -33.10 13.64
N ARG A 38 8.42 -32.92 14.92
CA ARG A 38 9.34 -32.96 16.07
C ARG A 38 10.06 -34.31 16.19
N ARG A 39 9.37 -35.40 15.92
CA ARG A 39 9.98 -36.74 15.98
C ARG A 39 11.03 -36.91 14.90
N ALA A 40 10.75 -36.54 13.64
CA ALA A 40 11.71 -36.54 12.55
C ALA A 40 12.96 -35.69 12.88
N TYR A 41 12.74 -34.45 13.36
CA TYR A 41 13.81 -33.55 13.75
C TYR A 41 14.67 -34.07 14.93
N ARG A 42 14.06 -34.76 15.91
CA ARG A 42 14.82 -35.38 17.02
C ARG A 42 15.69 -36.55 16.58
N LEU A 43 15.26 -37.30 15.56
CA LEU A 43 16.02 -38.43 15.02
C LEU A 43 17.23 -37.97 14.20
N ASP A 44 17.09 -36.85 13.49
CA ASP A 44 18.18 -36.22 12.74
C ASP A 44 18.05 -34.70 12.78
N SER A 45 18.66 -34.09 13.80
CA SER A 45 18.58 -32.65 14.03
C SER A 45 19.54 -31.81 13.17
N LEU A 46 20.41 -32.46 12.37
CA LEU A 46 21.25 -31.81 11.39
C LEU A 46 20.60 -31.73 10.02
N ASN A 47 19.51 -32.43 9.83
CA ASN A 47 18.73 -32.35 8.59
C ASN A 47 17.89 -31.05 8.57
N LYS A 48 18.33 -30.12 7.74
CA LYS A 48 17.66 -28.81 7.64
C LYS A 48 16.19 -28.91 7.24
N TRP A 49 15.81 -29.88 6.41
CA TRP A 49 14.43 -30.07 5.95
C TRP A 49 13.50 -30.49 7.09
N TYR A 50 13.99 -31.35 8.00
CA TYR A 50 13.21 -31.75 9.18
C TYR A 50 13.03 -30.58 10.15
N GLY A 51 14.10 -29.78 10.33
CA GLY A 51 14.04 -28.57 11.12
C GLY A 51 13.08 -27.53 10.54
N GLN A 52 13.13 -27.29 9.23
CA GLN A 52 12.23 -26.35 8.54
C GLN A 52 10.77 -26.75 8.67
N LEU A 53 10.44 -28.03 8.40
CA LEU A 53 9.05 -28.50 8.56
C LEU A 53 8.57 -28.37 10.01
N TYR A 54 9.42 -28.74 10.99
CA TYR A 54 9.07 -28.59 12.39
C TYR A 54 8.85 -27.14 12.77
N GLY A 55 9.72 -26.23 12.29
CA GLY A 55 9.59 -24.78 12.49
C GLY A 55 8.29 -24.22 11.89
N GLN A 56 7.94 -24.61 10.66
CA GLN A 56 6.69 -24.21 10.00
C GLN A 56 5.46 -24.66 10.78
N LYS A 57 5.44 -25.90 11.28
CA LYS A 57 4.35 -26.42 12.11
C LYS A 57 4.22 -25.65 13.43
N LEU A 58 5.34 -25.32 14.10
CA LEU A 58 5.34 -24.48 15.31
C LEU A 58 4.79 -23.08 15.04
N LEU A 59 5.15 -22.46 13.91
CA LEU A 59 4.62 -21.15 13.52
C LEU A 59 3.11 -21.20 13.28
N ALA A 60 2.62 -22.25 12.62
CA ALA A 60 1.20 -22.45 12.35
C ALA A 60 0.37 -22.67 13.64
N GLU A 61 0.98 -23.22 14.69
CA GLU A 61 0.36 -23.37 16.03
C GLU A 61 0.54 -22.13 16.92
N GLY A 62 1.27 -21.10 16.45
CA GLY A 62 1.58 -19.91 17.26
C GLY A 62 2.62 -20.15 18.37
N GLU A 63 3.34 -21.27 18.34
CA GLU A 63 4.36 -21.65 19.33
C GLU A 63 5.70 -20.91 19.08
N LEU A 64 5.63 -19.56 19.12
CA LEU A 64 6.73 -18.68 18.70
C LEU A 64 7.99 -18.85 19.55
N ASP A 65 7.82 -19.07 20.87
CA ASP A 65 8.96 -19.25 21.79
C ASP A 65 9.72 -20.56 21.54
N LYS A 66 9.04 -21.59 21.00
CA LYS A 66 9.68 -22.85 20.57
C LYS A 66 10.28 -22.73 19.17
N ALA A 67 9.67 -21.95 18.30
CA ALA A 67 10.16 -21.71 16.94
C ALA A 67 11.46 -20.91 16.93
N ARG A 68 11.58 -19.85 17.76
CA ARG A 68 12.74 -18.96 17.76
C ARG A 68 14.08 -19.68 17.92
N PRO A 69 14.35 -20.48 18.96
CA PRO A 69 15.64 -21.19 19.08
C PRO A 69 15.89 -22.19 17.97
N LEU A 70 14.82 -22.76 17.38
CA LEU A 70 14.94 -23.64 16.22
C LEU A 70 15.42 -22.87 14.99
N PHE A 71 14.86 -21.69 14.70
CA PHE A 71 15.28 -20.87 13.56
C PHE A 71 16.68 -20.25 13.75
N VAL A 72 17.11 -19.96 15.00
CA VAL A 72 18.51 -19.62 15.31
C VAL A 72 19.43 -20.76 14.85
N ARG A 73 19.08 -22.00 15.18
CA ARG A 73 19.88 -23.17 14.78
C ARG A 73 19.81 -23.41 13.25
N LEU A 74 18.66 -23.21 12.62
CA LEU A 74 18.49 -23.35 11.16
C LEU A 74 19.28 -22.29 10.39
N SER A 75 19.36 -21.07 10.88
CA SER A 75 20.17 -20.01 10.23
C SER A 75 21.67 -20.31 10.29
N ALA A 76 22.13 -21.02 11.32
CA ALA A 76 23.50 -21.50 11.42
C ALA A 76 23.75 -22.76 10.55
N LEU A 77 22.77 -23.66 10.47
CA LEU A 77 22.86 -24.91 9.73
C LEU A 77 22.76 -24.69 8.21
N ASP A 78 21.90 -23.76 7.79
CA ASP A 78 21.71 -23.36 6.38
C ASP A 78 21.92 -21.85 6.22
N PRO A 79 23.20 -21.41 6.24
CA PRO A 79 23.54 -19.99 6.22
C PRO A 79 23.32 -19.33 4.86
N THR A 80 22.98 -20.10 3.82
CA THR A 80 22.69 -19.59 2.47
C THR A 80 21.20 -19.34 2.23
N ASN A 81 20.35 -19.61 3.23
CA ASN A 81 18.91 -19.43 3.12
C ASN A 81 18.46 -18.14 3.84
N PRO A 82 18.15 -17.07 3.09
CA PRO A 82 17.73 -15.80 3.68
C PRO A 82 16.36 -15.89 4.39
N ASP A 83 15.51 -16.87 4.03
CA ASP A 83 14.21 -17.05 4.68
C ASP A 83 14.32 -17.42 6.16
N ASN A 84 15.34 -18.18 6.54
CA ASN A 84 15.57 -18.48 7.95
C ASN A 84 15.82 -17.21 8.77
N ILE A 85 16.58 -16.26 8.20
CA ILE A 85 16.86 -14.98 8.86
C ILE A 85 15.62 -14.09 8.86
N ARG A 86 14.87 -14.06 7.77
CA ARG A 86 13.60 -13.33 7.68
C ARG A 86 12.61 -13.78 8.75
N ILE A 87 12.40 -15.08 8.88
CA ILE A 87 11.51 -15.67 9.89
C ILE A 87 12.03 -15.33 11.29
N LEU A 88 13.34 -15.44 11.52
CA LEU A 88 13.94 -15.15 12.81
C LEU A 88 13.78 -13.67 13.19
N ALA A 89 13.94 -12.75 12.25
CA ALA A 89 13.70 -11.33 12.47
C ALA A 89 12.23 -11.05 12.85
N ILE A 90 11.26 -11.72 12.20
CA ILE A 90 9.85 -11.65 12.57
C ILE A 90 9.62 -12.15 14.00
N LEU A 91 10.21 -13.30 14.35
CA LEU A 91 10.10 -13.87 15.69
C LEU A 91 10.69 -12.98 16.79
N TYR A 92 11.82 -12.33 16.53
CA TYR A 92 12.38 -11.34 17.46
C TYR A 92 11.47 -10.11 17.58
N GLN A 93 10.91 -9.63 16.46
CA GLN A 93 9.97 -8.51 16.48
C GLN A 93 8.72 -8.82 17.30
N GLN A 94 8.13 -10.01 17.13
CA GLN A 94 6.95 -10.46 17.89
C GLN A 94 7.26 -10.67 19.38
N ALA A 95 8.50 -11.05 19.70
CA ALA A 95 8.97 -11.16 21.08
C ALA A 95 9.28 -9.79 21.74
N GLY A 96 9.03 -8.66 21.07
CA GLY A 96 9.35 -7.34 21.59
C GLY A 96 10.85 -7.03 21.61
N MET A 97 11.64 -7.71 20.78
CA MET A 97 13.10 -7.59 20.69
C MET A 97 13.53 -6.95 19.36
N PRO A 98 13.13 -5.70 19.05
CA PRO A 98 13.35 -5.09 17.73
C PRO A 98 14.85 -4.90 17.41
N TYR A 99 15.69 -4.65 18.40
CA TYR A 99 17.14 -4.50 18.19
C TYR A 99 17.77 -5.81 17.73
N SER A 100 17.41 -6.95 18.34
CA SER A 100 17.88 -8.26 17.89
C SER A 100 17.40 -8.60 16.48
N ALA A 101 16.19 -8.17 16.10
CA ALA A 101 15.69 -8.30 14.74
C ALA A 101 16.53 -7.47 13.75
N ILE A 102 16.89 -6.24 14.11
CA ILE A 102 17.78 -5.38 13.31
C ILE A 102 19.16 -6.02 13.14
N ASP A 103 19.79 -6.52 14.22
CA ASP A 103 21.09 -7.20 14.15
C ASP A 103 21.07 -8.44 13.23
N MET A 104 19.97 -9.18 13.22
CA MET A 104 19.81 -10.30 12.28
C MET A 104 19.70 -9.82 10.83
N LEU A 105 19.00 -8.73 10.58
CA LEU A 105 18.88 -8.15 9.24
C LEU A 105 20.19 -7.52 8.76
N ASP A 106 20.96 -6.88 9.64
CA ASP A 106 22.31 -6.40 9.35
C ASP A 106 23.25 -7.57 8.98
N SER A 107 23.15 -8.69 9.71
CA SER A 107 23.91 -9.91 9.40
C SER A 107 23.52 -10.53 8.06
N ALA A 108 22.23 -10.47 7.72
CA ALA A 108 21.73 -10.93 6.44
C ALA A 108 22.27 -10.07 5.29
N GLU A 109 22.27 -8.76 5.45
CA GLU A 109 22.76 -7.82 4.46
C GLU A 109 24.27 -7.98 4.20
N MET A 110 25.08 -8.16 5.24
CA MET A 110 26.51 -8.48 5.08
C MET A 110 26.75 -9.78 4.32
N ARG A 111 25.82 -10.73 4.38
CA ARG A 111 25.99 -12.07 3.77
C ARG A 111 25.43 -12.15 2.36
N PHE A 112 24.28 -11.53 2.13
CA PHE A 112 23.50 -11.67 0.87
C PHE A 112 23.50 -10.40 0.03
N GLY A 113 24.05 -9.28 0.53
CA GLY A 113 23.89 -7.97 -0.08
C GLY A 113 22.51 -7.35 0.17
N LYS A 114 22.21 -6.30 -0.57
CA LYS A 114 20.92 -5.59 -0.46
C LYS A 114 19.78 -6.44 -1.04
N MET A 115 18.82 -6.75 -0.19
CA MET A 115 17.60 -7.48 -0.57
C MET A 115 16.37 -6.62 -0.25
N PRO A 116 15.53 -6.27 -1.24
CA PRO A 116 14.40 -5.34 -1.04
C PRO A 116 13.51 -5.69 0.15
N LEU A 117 13.14 -6.96 0.28
CA LEU A 117 12.26 -7.43 1.35
C LEU A 117 12.91 -7.28 2.74
N LEU A 118 14.16 -7.68 2.89
CA LEU A 118 14.88 -7.58 4.18
C LEU A 118 15.19 -6.13 4.53
N GLY A 119 15.56 -5.31 3.53
CA GLY A 119 15.76 -3.87 3.68
C GLY A 119 14.50 -3.14 4.11
N ALA A 120 13.34 -3.50 3.55
CA ALA A 120 12.05 -2.95 3.95
C ALA A 120 11.73 -3.27 5.42
N MET A 121 11.93 -4.52 5.85
CA MET A 121 11.75 -4.92 7.25
C MET A 121 12.71 -4.16 8.18
N LYS A 122 13.97 -4.03 7.80
CA LYS A 122 14.99 -3.30 8.57
C LYS A 122 14.62 -1.83 8.71
N ARG A 123 14.27 -1.14 7.63
CA ARG A 123 13.84 0.26 7.66
C ARG A 123 12.63 0.47 8.57
N GLN A 124 11.62 -0.40 8.48
CA GLN A 124 10.44 -0.32 9.34
C GLN A 124 10.81 -0.44 10.83
N LEU A 125 11.72 -1.35 11.18
CA LEU A 125 12.20 -1.51 12.56
C LEU A 125 13.01 -0.31 13.02
N LEU A 126 13.90 0.23 12.17
CA LEU A 126 14.70 1.42 12.45
C LEU A 126 13.83 2.65 12.72
N ILE A 127 12.78 2.86 11.90
CA ILE A 127 11.81 3.94 12.10
C ILE A 127 11.08 3.76 13.44
N ARG A 128 10.57 2.57 13.72
CA ARG A 128 9.84 2.25 14.97
C ARG A 128 10.70 2.42 16.22
N THR A 129 12.00 2.20 16.12
CA THR A 129 12.96 2.37 17.23
C THR A 129 13.57 3.76 17.28
N GLY A 130 13.12 4.70 16.46
CA GLY A 130 13.58 6.09 16.44
C GLY A 130 14.95 6.29 15.80
N GLN A 131 15.48 5.30 15.07
CA GLN A 131 16.80 5.36 14.41
C GLN A 131 16.70 5.89 12.98
N LEU A 132 16.17 7.12 12.83
CA LEU A 132 15.89 7.73 11.53
C LEU A 132 17.14 7.86 10.64
N ASP A 133 18.28 8.21 11.21
CA ASP A 133 19.54 8.37 10.45
C ASP A 133 19.99 7.04 9.82
N ARG A 134 19.83 5.93 10.56
CA ARG A 134 20.11 4.59 10.01
C ARG A 134 19.10 4.16 8.96
N ALA A 135 17.82 4.51 9.15
CA ALA A 135 16.78 4.26 8.16
C ALA A 135 17.04 5.02 6.85
N LEU A 136 17.50 6.27 6.94
CA LEU A 136 17.93 7.08 5.80
C LEU A 136 19.14 6.49 5.09
N ALA A 137 20.18 6.06 5.85
CA ALA A 137 21.36 5.42 5.26
C ALA A 137 20.96 4.15 4.50
N GLU A 138 20.14 3.29 5.11
CA GLU A 138 19.64 2.05 4.50
C GLU A 138 18.85 2.32 3.21
N ALA A 139 17.95 3.32 3.21
CA ALA A 139 17.16 3.67 2.03
C ALA A 139 18.03 4.22 0.90
N ARG A 140 19.04 5.04 1.24
CA ARG A 140 20.01 5.57 0.26
C ARG A 140 20.82 4.46 -0.40
N GLU A 141 21.38 3.58 0.39
CA GLU A 141 22.15 2.44 -0.10
C GLU A 141 21.31 1.51 -0.97
N MET A 142 20.00 1.36 -0.64
CA MET A 142 19.08 0.58 -1.46
C MET A 142 18.80 1.28 -2.81
N ALA A 143 18.57 2.59 -2.81
CA ALA A 143 18.37 3.36 -4.05
C ALA A 143 19.63 3.38 -4.93
N GLU A 144 20.83 3.40 -4.33
CA GLU A 144 22.11 3.29 -5.05
C GLU A 144 22.33 1.88 -5.62
N ALA A 145 21.96 0.82 -4.88
CA ALA A 145 22.11 -0.57 -5.32
C ALA A 145 21.12 -0.95 -6.44
N ILE A 146 19.92 -0.40 -6.41
CA ILE A 146 18.84 -0.69 -7.38
C ILE A 146 18.22 0.63 -7.86
N PRO A 147 18.94 1.42 -8.68
CA PRO A 147 18.55 2.79 -9.02
C PRO A 147 17.41 2.91 -10.05
N TYR A 148 17.00 1.80 -10.66
CA TYR A 148 15.91 1.77 -11.65
C TYR A 148 14.55 1.40 -11.05
N GLU A 149 14.47 1.17 -9.73
CA GLU A 149 13.22 0.91 -9.02
C GLU A 149 12.68 2.22 -8.41
N ALA A 150 11.61 2.76 -8.99
CA ALA A 150 11.00 4.01 -8.55
C ALA A 150 10.62 3.99 -7.05
N GLU A 151 10.17 2.84 -6.54
CA GLU A 151 9.79 2.68 -5.12
C GLU A 151 10.94 2.99 -4.15
N ASN A 152 12.19 2.64 -4.49
CA ASN A 152 13.34 2.94 -3.65
C ASN A 152 13.55 4.46 -3.49
N HIS A 153 13.35 5.21 -4.56
CA HIS A 153 13.44 6.67 -4.55
C HIS A 153 12.27 7.31 -3.81
N VAL A 154 11.04 6.76 -3.92
CA VAL A 154 9.88 7.23 -3.14
C VAL A 154 10.13 7.04 -1.66
N ILE A 155 10.59 5.86 -1.23
CA ILE A 155 10.89 5.57 0.18
C ILE A 155 11.98 6.52 0.72
N LEU A 156 13.03 6.76 -0.06
CA LEU A 156 14.11 7.67 0.33
C LEU A 156 13.59 9.11 0.44
N ALA A 157 12.73 9.54 -0.49
CA ALA A 157 12.09 10.85 -0.47
C ALA A 157 11.21 11.04 0.77
N ASP A 158 10.38 10.05 1.11
CA ASP A 158 9.52 10.06 2.31
C ASP A 158 10.36 10.22 3.60
N LEU A 159 11.48 9.51 3.69
CA LEU A 159 12.41 9.61 4.82
C LEU A 159 13.11 10.97 4.89
N TYR A 160 13.54 11.53 3.75
CA TYR A 160 14.06 12.89 3.70
C TYR A 160 13.01 13.91 4.15
N GLY A 161 11.76 13.74 3.72
CA GLY A 161 10.64 14.57 4.15
C GLY A 161 10.40 14.49 5.67
N ALA A 162 10.47 13.30 6.24
CA ALA A 162 10.38 13.08 7.68
C ALA A 162 11.54 13.73 8.44
N ALA A 163 12.74 13.72 7.86
CA ALA A 163 13.95 14.38 8.38
C ALA A 163 13.99 15.91 8.12
N LYS A 164 12.93 16.49 7.50
CA LYS A 164 12.82 17.91 7.12
C LYS A 164 13.91 18.36 6.12
N GLN A 165 14.40 17.45 5.30
CA GLN A 165 15.37 17.70 4.23
C GLN A 165 14.62 17.84 2.90
N ASP A 166 13.76 18.86 2.81
CA ASP A 166 12.75 19.02 1.77
C ASP A 166 13.31 19.05 0.34
N SER A 167 14.45 19.71 0.12
CA SER A 167 15.07 19.75 -1.23
C SER A 167 15.52 18.37 -1.71
N LEU A 168 16.03 17.53 -0.79
CA LEU A 168 16.42 16.15 -1.10
C LEU A 168 15.20 15.27 -1.34
N ALA A 169 14.13 15.45 -0.53
CA ALA A 169 12.88 14.73 -0.74
C ALA A 169 12.30 14.98 -2.15
N ILE A 170 12.22 16.26 -2.57
CA ILE A 170 11.72 16.63 -3.89
C ILE A 170 12.62 16.05 -5.00
N ALA A 171 13.93 16.06 -4.82
CA ALA A 171 14.86 15.51 -5.80
C ALA A 171 14.63 13.99 -6.00
N GLU A 172 14.43 13.25 -4.92
CA GLU A 172 14.20 11.79 -4.99
C GLU A 172 12.81 11.46 -5.54
N TYR A 173 11.75 12.23 -5.19
CA TYR A 173 10.45 12.07 -5.85
C TYR A 173 10.53 12.31 -7.36
N ASN A 174 11.27 13.34 -7.80
CA ASN A 174 11.46 13.59 -9.21
C ASN A 174 12.22 12.46 -9.89
N ARG A 175 13.22 11.87 -9.26
CA ARG A 175 13.91 10.67 -9.78
C ARG A 175 12.96 9.49 -9.94
N ALA A 176 12.09 9.24 -8.96
CA ALA A 176 11.07 8.21 -9.09
C ALA A 176 10.17 8.46 -10.30
N LEU A 177 9.78 9.71 -10.54
CA LEU A 177 8.94 10.12 -11.67
C LEU A 177 9.69 10.21 -13.02
N GLU A 178 11.03 10.31 -13.03
CA GLU A 178 11.85 10.12 -14.22
C GLU A 178 11.91 8.67 -14.66
N ILE A 179 11.90 7.73 -13.71
CA ILE A 179 11.87 6.28 -13.97
C ILE A 179 10.48 5.87 -14.49
N ASP A 180 9.43 6.32 -13.82
CA ASP A 180 8.03 6.06 -14.16
C ASP A 180 7.20 7.32 -13.91
N SER A 181 6.93 8.06 -14.98
CA SER A 181 6.24 9.37 -14.92
C SER A 181 4.78 9.27 -14.46
N MET A 182 4.18 8.07 -14.52
CA MET A 182 2.80 7.79 -14.12
C MET A 182 2.73 6.96 -12.82
N ASN A 183 3.82 6.88 -12.08
CA ASN A 183 3.88 6.12 -10.82
C ASN A 183 2.93 6.71 -9.78
N VAL A 184 1.80 6.03 -9.56
CA VAL A 184 0.76 6.48 -8.62
C VAL A 184 1.29 6.65 -7.20
N PRO A 185 2.05 5.69 -6.61
CA PRO A 185 2.68 5.88 -5.31
C PRO A 185 3.55 7.13 -5.22
N ALA A 186 4.41 7.37 -6.20
CA ALA A 186 5.31 8.53 -6.22
C ALA A 186 4.53 9.86 -6.25
N LEU A 187 3.52 9.95 -7.12
CA LEU A 187 2.67 11.14 -7.22
C LEU A 187 1.84 11.35 -5.96
N ALA A 188 1.29 10.28 -5.37
CA ALA A 188 0.50 10.37 -4.13
C ALA A 188 1.36 10.85 -2.95
N SER A 189 2.55 10.25 -2.75
CA SER A 189 3.48 10.68 -1.71
C SER A 189 3.95 12.13 -1.91
N LEU A 190 4.26 12.52 -3.15
CA LEU A 190 4.66 13.90 -3.47
C LEU A 190 3.52 14.90 -3.23
N ALA A 191 2.28 14.54 -3.60
CA ALA A 191 1.11 15.36 -3.30
C ALA A 191 0.92 15.55 -1.78
N GLU A 192 0.99 14.45 -1.02
CA GLU A 192 0.90 14.51 0.44
C GLU A 192 2.05 15.31 1.06
N PHE A 193 3.26 15.20 0.50
CA PHE A 193 4.41 16.00 0.91
C PHE A 193 4.13 17.50 0.77
N TYR A 194 3.63 17.97 -0.39
CA TYR A 194 3.31 19.38 -0.60
C TYR A 194 2.13 19.83 0.27
N ASN A 195 1.13 18.98 0.44
CA ASN A 195 -0.02 19.28 1.32
C ASN A 195 0.43 19.53 2.76
N LYS A 196 1.30 18.67 3.32
CA LYS A 196 1.87 18.84 4.67
C LYS A 196 2.71 20.10 4.83
N ARG A 197 3.25 20.68 3.74
CA ARG A 197 4.00 21.94 3.73
C ARG A 197 3.13 23.15 3.44
N ASN A 198 1.82 22.96 3.29
CA ASN A 198 0.87 23.99 2.88
C ASN A 198 1.23 24.67 1.53
N ASP A 199 1.93 23.95 0.65
CA ASP A 199 2.16 24.37 -0.73
C ASP A 199 0.99 23.91 -1.61
N SER A 200 -0.10 24.66 -1.54
CA SER A 200 -1.34 24.33 -2.27
C SER A 200 -1.14 24.30 -3.78
N HIS A 201 -0.29 25.16 -4.31
CA HIS A 201 -0.05 25.22 -5.74
C HIS A 201 0.62 23.94 -6.26
N ALA A 202 1.72 23.53 -5.63
CA ALA A 202 2.42 22.30 -6.00
C ALA A 202 1.55 21.05 -5.73
N TYR A 203 0.81 21.02 -4.61
CA TYR A 203 -0.13 19.97 -4.28
C TYR A 203 -1.17 19.75 -5.38
N LEU A 204 -1.83 20.83 -5.84
CA LEU A 204 -2.86 20.74 -6.87
C LEU A 204 -2.29 20.40 -8.25
N ALA A 205 -1.07 20.89 -8.57
CA ALA A 205 -0.38 20.52 -9.81
C ALA A 205 -0.07 19.02 -9.87
N VAL A 206 0.39 18.41 -8.76
CA VAL A 206 0.63 16.97 -8.70
C VAL A 206 -0.70 16.19 -8.69
N SER A 207 -1.72 16.69 -8.00
CA SER A 207 -3.06 16.08 -7.98
C SER A 207 -3.68 16.02 -9.37
N LYS A 208 -3.44 17.03 -10.21
CA LYS A 208 -3.89 17.03 -11.61
C LYS A 208 -3.30 15.84 -12.38
N ARG A 209 -2.00 15.59 -12.23
CA ARG A 209 -1.35 14.43 -12.85
C ARG A 209 -1.98 13.11 -12.38
N LEU A 210 -2.30 12.97 -11.08
CA LEU A 210 -3.02 11.81 -10.56
C LEU A 210 -4.40 11.64 -11.20
N PHE A 211 -5.11 12.73 -11.48
CA PHE A 211 -6.43 12.70 -12.11
C PHE A 211 -6.38 12.27 -13.58
N GLU A 212 -5.23 12.47 -14.23
CA GLU A 212 -4.97 12.04 -15.61
C GLU A 212 -4.64 10.54 -15.75
N ILE A 213 -4.34 9.83 -14.65
CA ILE A 213 -3.94 8.42 -14.64
C ILE A 213 -5.17 7.51 -14.58
N ASP A 214 -5.26 6.52 -15.49
CA ASP A 214 -6.38 5.59 -15.56
C ASP A 214 -6.36 4.54 -14.44
N GLU A 215 -5.19 4.16 -13.97
CA GLU A 215 -5.00 3.20 -12.86
C GLU A 215 -5.58 3.70 -11.53
N LEU A 216 -5.66 5.03 -11.32
CA LEU A 216 -6.34 5.58 -10.15
C LEU A 216 -7.86 5.52 -10.37
N PRO A 217 -8.62 4.76 -9.56
CA PRO A 217 -10.06 4.63 -9.73
C PRO A 217 -10.79 5.98 -9.68
N LEU A 218 -11.83 6.15 -10.51
CA LEU A 218 -12.64 7.36 -10.53
C LEU A 218 -13.20 7.71 -9.15
N SER A 219 -13.66 6.71 -8.41
CA SER A 219 -14.17 6.89 -7.03
C SER A 219 -13.15 7.57 -6.10
N GLU A 220 -11.86 7.27 -6.26
CA GLU A 220 -10.79 7.94 -5.51
C GLU A 220 -10.58 9.39 -5.96
N LYS A 221 -10.61 9.65 -7.27
CA LYS A 221 -10.50 11.02 -7.83
C LYS A 221 -11.65 11.89 -7.33
N VAL A 222 -12.87 11.36 -7.39
CA VAL A 222 -14.08 12.01 -6.85
C VAL A 222 -13.96 12.28 -5.35
N ARG A 223 -13.49 11.29 -4.58
CA ARG A 223 -13.28 11.43 -3.14
C ARG A 223 -12.27 12.53 -2.81
N ILE A 224 -11.14 12.54 -3.52
CA ILE A 224 -10.10 13.57 -3.36
C ILE A 224 -10.69 14.95 -3.67
N PHE A 225 -11.40 15.13 -4.80
CA PHE A 225 -11.96 16.41 -5.16
C PHE A 225 -13.01 16.90 -4.15
N ARG A 226 -13.91 16.02 -3.69
CA ARG A 226 -14.88 16.35 -2.62
C ARG A 226 -14.17 16.84 -1.36
N GLN A 227 -13.10 16.17 -0.95
CA GLN A 227 -12.35 16.55 0.24
C GLN A 227 -11.71 17.95 0.08
N LEU A 228 -11.20 18.29 -1.10
CA LEU A 228 -10.64 19.61 -1.41
C LEU A 228 -11.69 20.73 -1.35
N THR A 229 -12.96 20.41 -1.61
CA THR A 229 -14.07 21.39 -1.61
C THR A 229 -14.71 21.59 -0.23
N LEU A 230 -14.39 20.78 0.77
CA LEU A 230 -14.92 20.91 2.13
C LEU A 230 -14.42 22.16 2.84
N ASP A 231 -13.18 22.57 2.61
CA ASP A 231 -12.63 23.81 3.16
C ASP A 231 -12.95 24.98 2.22
N VAL A 232 -13.94 25.78 2.60
CA VAL A 232 -14.42 26.92 1.81
C VAL A 232 -13.33 27.96 1.54
N ARG A 233 -12.39 28.14 2.49
CA ARG A 233 -11.28 29.07 2.30
C ARG A 233 -10.30 28.53 1.27
N PHE A 234 -9.87 27.26 1.45
CA PHE A 234 -8.99 26.58 0.50
C PHE A 234 -9.60 26.56 -0.89
N TYR A 235 -10.89 26.22 -1.02
CA TYR A 235 -11.62 26.19 -2.29
C TYR A 235 -11.58 27.57 -2.99
N ARG A 236 -11.90 28.64 -2.27
CA ARG A 236 -11.91 29.99 -2.84
C ARG A 236 -10.50 30.45 -3.25
N ASP A 237 -9.50 30.19 -2.40
CA ASP A 237 -8.14 30.68 -2.61
C ASP A 237 -7.43 29.92 -3.75
N ASN A 238 -7.89 28.69 -4.08
CA ASN A 238 -7.34 27.82 -5.14
C ASN A 238 -8.35 27.53 -6.28
N PHE A 239 -9.33 28.40 -6.46
CA PHE A 239 -10.46 28.17 -7.36
C PHE A 239 -10.05 27.80 -8.79
N PHE A 240 -9.07 28.49 -9.38
CA PHE A 240 -8.61 28.22 -10.75
C PHE A 240 -7.95 26.86 -10.92
N GLN A 241 -7.15 26.44 -9.94
CA GLN A 241 -6.51 25.13 -9.97
C GLN A 241 -7.54 24.00 -9.76
N LEU A 242 -8.53 24.23 -8.90
CA LEU A 242 -9.64 23.29 -8.71
C LEU A 242 -10.52 23.20 -9.95
N ASN A 243 -10.72 24.32 -10.68
CA ASN A 243 -11.39 24.29 -11.97
C ASN A 243 -10.65 23.38 -12.98
N ASP A 244 -9.32 23.45 -13.03
CA ASP A 244 -8.52 22.56 -13.88
C ASP A 244 -8.69 21.08 -13.51
N LEU A 245 -8.72 20.76 -12.21
CA LEU A 245 -8.93 19.38 -11.75
C LEU A 245 -10.31 18.85 -12.16
N ILE A 246 -11.38 19.58 -11.83
CA ILE A 246 -12.75 19.12 -12.12
C ILE A 246 -13.04 19.09 -13.63
N SER A 247 -12.50 20.04 -14.39
CA SER A 247 -12.63 20.03 -15.84
C SER A 247 -11.94 18.81 -16.47
N THR A 248 -10.78 18.39 -15.91
CA THR A 248 -10.09 17.17 -16.34
C THR A 248 -11.00 15.95 -16.12
N LEU A 249 -11.70 15.85 -14.97
CA LEU A 249 -12.65 14.77 -14.72
C LEU A 249 -13.85 14.84 -15.66
N ALA A 250 -14.45 16.03 -15.86
CA ALA A 250 -15.61 16.21 -16.70
C ALA A 250 -15.35 15.86 -18.18
N ILE A 251 -14.13 16.12 -18.68
CA ILE A 251 -13.73 15.73 -20.04
C ILE A 251 -13.55 14.22 -20.16
N ARG A 252 -12.99 13.56 -19.13
CA ARG A 252 -12.70 12.12 -19.18
C ARG A 252 -13.92 11.24 -18.85
N TYR A 253 -14.80 11.72 -17.99
CA TYR A 253 -15.96 11.01 -17.47
C TYR A 253 -17.24 11.87 -17.57
N PRO A 254 -17.64 12.29 -18.80
CA PRO A 254 -18.71 13.26 -18.99
C PRO A 254 -20.08 12.78 -18.50
N ASP A 255 -20.31 11.47 -18.50
CA ASP A 255 -21.61 10.86 -18.17
C ASP A 255 -21.64 10.26 -16.75
N ASP A 256 -20.55 10.40 -15.97
CA ASP A 256 -20.52 9.91 -14.58
C ASP A 256 -21.29 10.87 -13.68
N LYS A 257 -22.26 10.33 -12.92
CA LYS A 257 -23.15 11.11 -12.06
C LYS A 257 -22.42 11.96 -11.05
N ASP A 258 -21.43 11.39 -10.36
CA ASP A 258 -20.66 12.09 -9.33
C ASP A 258 -19.83 13.23 -9.93
N VAL A 259 -19.29 13.02 -11.12
CA VAL A 259 -18.50 14.03 -11.84
C VAL A 259 -19.41 15.16 -12.34
N VAL A 260 -20.55 14.81 -12.94
CA VAL A 260 -21.56 15.80 -13.41
C VAL A 260 -22.01 16.68 -12.25
N GLU A 261 -22.36 16.09 -11.10
CA GLU A 261 -22.78 16.83 -9.91
C GLU A 261 -21.69 17.76 -9.38
N LEU A 262 -20.44 17.27 -9.24
CA LEU A 262 -19.31 18.07 -8.75
C LEU A 262 -18.97 19.20 -9.71
N TYR A 263 -18.98 18.95 -11.01
CA TYR A 263 -18.69 19.98 -11.99
C TYR A 263 -19.78 21.03 -12.07
N ALA A 264 -21.05 20.63 -12.05
CA ALA A 264 -22.18 21.56 -12.00
C ALA A 264 -22.15 22.44 -10.73
N GLN A 265 -21.85 21.84 -9.56
CA GLN A 265 -21.69 22.61 -8.32
C GLN A 265 -20.53 23.61 -8.40
N HIS A 266 -19.40 23.20 -9.03
CA HIS A 266 -18.27 24.09 -9.27
C HIS A 266 -18.67 25.29 -10.16
N LEU A 267 -19.40 25.02 -11.26
CA LEU A 267 -19.93 26.07 -12.16
C LEU A 267 -20.90 27.01 -11.43
N ILE A 268 -21.76 26.49 -10.57
CA ILE A 268 -22.68 27.31 -9.75
C ILE A 268 -21.87 28.23 -8.83
N ASN A 269 -20.86 27.71 -8.16
CA ASN A 269 -19.99 28.48 -7.27
C ASN A 269 -19.16 29.54 -8.04
N ALA A 270 -18.87 29.29 -9.34
CA ALA A 270 -18.24 30.25 -10.24
C ALA A 270 -19.20 31.36 -10.71
N GLY A 271 -20.51 31.21 -10.48
CA GLY A 271 -21.54 32.07 -11.07
C GLY A 271 -21.91 31.72 -12.54
N GLU A 272 -21.34 30.61 -13.08
CA GLU A 272 -21.57 30.14 -14.45
C GLU A 272 -22.87 29.34 -14.55
N LEU A 273 -23.99 29.95 -14.13
CA LEU A 273 -25.28 29.29 -14.01
C LEU A 273 -25.82 28.73 -15.34
N GLU A 274 -25.52 29.37 -16.49
CA GLU A 274 -25.93 28.87 -17.80
C GLU A 274 -25.24 27.57 -18.16
N GLN A 275 -23.94 27.46 -17.84
CA GLN A 275 -23.18 26.24 -18.13
C GLN A 275 -23.65 25.10 -17.22
N ALA A 276 -23.86 25.38 -15.92
CA ALA A 276 -24.39 24.40 -15.00
C ALA A 276 -25.79 23.90 -15.42
N LEU A 277 -26.65 24.80 -15.86
CA LEU A 277 -27.99 24.51 -16.36
C LEU A 277 -27.93 23.63 -17.62
N THR A 278 -27.05 23.96 -18.55
CA THR A 278 -26.83 23.19 -19.80
C THR A 278 -26.35 21.78 -19.47
N LEU A 279 -25.41 21.65 -18.53
CA LEU A 279 -24.89 20.36 -18.08
C LEU A 279 -25.98 19.48 -17.46
N TYR A 280 -26.79 20.01 -16.53
CA TYR A 280 -27.89 19.25 -15.96
C TYR A 280 -28.94 18.88 -16.99
N LYS A 281 -29.33 19.81 -17.88
CA LYS A 281 -30.32 19.53 -18.95
C LYS A 281 -29.87 18.44 -19.92
N LEU A 282 -28.58 18.35 -20.21
CA LEU A 282 -28.03 17.29 -21.06
C LEU A 282 -28.30 15.90 -20.46
N HIS A 283 -28.26 15.79 -19.12
CA HIS A 283 -28.40 14.52 -18.41
C HIS A 283 -29.84 14.26 -17.87
N LEU A 284 -30.85 15.11 -18.17
CA LEU A 284 -32.22 14.87 -17.74
C LEU A 284 -32.85 13.65 -18.42
N ALA A 285 -32.39 13.29 -19.62
CA ALA A 285 -32.90 12.14 -20.37
C ALA A 285 -32.27 10.79 -19.97
N ASP A 286 -31.28 10.81 -19.06
CA ASP A 286 -30.58 9.62 -18.62
C ASP A 286 -31.53 8.64 -17.88
N GLN A 287 -31.22 7.36 -17.98
CA GLN A 287 -31.98 6.30 -17.31
C GLN A 287 -31.09 5.58 -16.27
N PRO A 288 -31.53 5.44 -15.00
CA PRO A 288 -32.79 5.95 -14.44
C PRO A 288 -32.79 7.49 -14.26
N PRO A 289 -33.95 8.16 -14.27
CA PRO A 289 -34.04 9.61 -14.12
C PRO A 289 -33.38 10.09 -12.80
N GLN A 290 -32.58 11.15 -12.87
CA GLN A 290 -31.92 11.74 -11.71
C GLN A 290 -32.77 12.90 -11.17
N LEU A 291 -33.61 12.65 -10.17
CA LEU A 291 -34.48 13.66 -9.56
C LEU A 291 -33.71 14.91 -9.06
N ASP A 292 -32.50 14.74 -8.63
CA ASP A 292 -31.65 15.83 -8.15
C ASP A 292 -31.27 16.80 -9.28
N TYR A 293 -31.16 16.33 -10.52
CA TYR A 293 -30.91 17.18 -11.69
C TYR A 293 -32.14 18.03 -12.03
N TYR A 294 -33.34 17.44 -11.97
CA TYR A 294 -34.58 18.22 -12.13
C TYR A 294 -34.73 19.31 -11.09
N ARG A 295 -34.45 18.99 -9.82
CA ARG A 295 -34.45 19.99 -8.72
C ARG A 295 -33.45 21.11 -8.98
N ALA A 296 -32.21 20.76 -9.33
CA ALA A 296 -31.17 21.73 -9.64
C ALA A 296 -31.56 22.65 -10.80
N VAL A 297 -32.17 22.10 -11.88
CA VAL A 297 -32.67 22.91 -13.00
C VAL A 297 -33.79 23.86 -12.54
N ILE A 298 -34.75 23.38 -11.75
CA ILE A 298 -35.82 24.20 -11.20
C ILE A 298 -35.25 25.33 -10.30
N ASP A 299 -34.32 25.02 -9.42
CA ASP A 299 -33.71 25.99 -8.50
C ASP A 299 -32.94 27.08 -9.26
N ILE A 300 -32.13 26.70 -10.27
CA ILE A 300 -31.37 27.65 -11.08
C ILE A 300 -32.31 28.54 -11.91
N GLU A 301 -33.34 27.97 -12.59
CA GLU A 301 -34.29 28.76 -13.39
C GLU A 301 -35.14 29.66 -12.50
N THR A 302 -35.53 29.23 -11.28
CA THR A 302 -36.22 30.05 -10.29
C THR A 302 -35.33 31.22 -9.82
N TYR A 303 -34.09 30.96 -9.49
CA TYR A 303 -33.11 32.02 -9.14
C TYR A 303 -32.98 33.08 -10.23
N ARG A 304 -33.00 32.62 -11.49
CA ARG A 304 -32.92 33.46 -12.70
C ARG A 304 -34.24 34.14 -13.05
N LYS A 305 -35.31 33.90 -12.27
CA LYS A 305 -36.68 34.41 -12.52
C LYS A 305 -37.28 34.01 -13.88
N ARG A 306 -36.89 32.83 -14.41
CA ARG A 306 -37.44 32.27 -15.65
C ARG A 306 -38.58 31.31 -15.35
N LEU A 307 -39.68 31.81 -14.82
CA LEU A 307 -40.81 30.99 -14.34
C LEU A 307 -41.45 30.12 -15.44
N ASP A 308 -41.48 30.60 -16.68
CA ASP A 308 -41.99 29.80 -17.81
C ASP A 308 -41.18 28.52 -18.03
N SER A 309 -39.85 28.60 -17.83
CA SER A 309 -38.98 27.41 -17.89
C SER A 309 -39.17 26.49 -16.70
N VAL A 310 -39.44 27.01 -15.52
CA VAL A 310 -39.68 26.22 -14.30
C VAL A 310 -40.88 25.29 -14.47
N TYR A 311 -41.98 25.77 -15.06
CA TYR A 311 -43.20 24.97 -15.26
C TYR A 311 -42.96 23.75 -16.17
N LEU A 312 -41.95 23.76 -17.05
CA LEU A 312 -41.63 22.64 -17.93
C LEU A 312 -41.01 21.43 -17.19
N TYR A 313 -40.57 21.62 -15.95
CA TYR A 313 -39.83 20.60 -15.17
C TYR A 313 -40.54 20.18 -13.88
N ILE A 314 -41.77 20.73 -13.61
CA ILE A 314 -42.54 20.40 -12.41
C ILE A 314 -43.54 19.27 -12.66
N ASP A 315 -43.99 19.09 -13.89
CA ASP A 315 -44.89 18.03 -14.35
C ASP A 315 -44.12 16.73 -14.69
#